data_a88cb2a5014d58de8b7fd4407e3e3768
#
_entry.id   a88cb2a5014d58de8b7fd4407e3e3768
#
_cell.length_a   1.000
_cell.length_b   1.000
_cell.length_c   1.000
_cell.angle_alpha   90.00
_cell.angle_beta   90.00
_cell.angle_gamma   90.00
#
_symmetry.space_group_name_H-M   'P 1'
#
loop_
_entity.id
_entity.type
_entity.pdbx_description
1 polymer ?
#
loop_
_entity_poly.entity_id
_entity_poly.type
_entity_poly.pdbx_seq_one_letter_code
_entity_poly.pdbx_strand_id
1 'polypeptide(L)'
;MRKSAIALLALSVFLCSLLPAQNSGSDAYVKAMTTPDANEKARLLKDYLNNNPGAQYENFANAELCTLQYTGKTPAETIRYGERALELGGLDALKKCQILTLVASMYVSQGQNLAKASDYAAQIAQLARSNRNSDLAPAATWNQLIGAGSYLQGQALEKSKNYRGAVSAYIDAYNVLKNPQIIQDLLKLGKALYDGKAYKDAETALKIAATNSKDFASVYLYANALNKNGKTEEALSYYKQAYLKQKSGAIAFNIGIILAKKAERDASFADEALKYLLDASFLSQANSQKAMQMAESLYFLSRKDVNYNGKVQQLQESNKKLENLTTTFNNKFGEKEEEELSDSEKSEMKSMLKQIEVEQETIKRLTAETQAALEGFQQLIESTKKRLGIQ
;
A
#
# COMPACT_ATOMS: atom_id res chain seq x y z
N MET A 1 17.97 -7.29 -13.67
CA MET A 1 17.53 -8.65 -14.04
C MET A 1 16.45 -8.54 -15.11
N ARG A 2 16.87 -8.57 -16.39
CA ARG A 2 16.03 -8.33 -17.59
C ARG A 2 16.11 -9.57 -18.50
N LYS A 3 15.51 -10.71 -18.15
CA LYS A 3 15.63 -11.93 -18.97
C LYS A 3 14.35 -12.76 -19.14
N SER A 4 13.16 -12.23 -18.88
CA SER A 4 11.94 -13.05 -18.95
C SER A 4 10.93 -12.70 -20.05
N ALA A 5 11.24 -11.76 -20.95
CA ALA A 5 10.32 -11.37 -22.04
C ALA A 5 10.70 -11.91 -23.44
N ILE A 6 11.78 -12.68 -23.58
CA ILE A 6 12.37 -13.01 -24.92
C ILE A 6 12.08 -14.44 -25.39
N ALA A 7 11.43 -15.28 -24.63
CA ALA A 7 11.32 -16.71 -24.96
C ALA A 7 10.17 -17.09 -25.93
N LEU A 8 9.49 -16.14 -26.58
CA LEU A 8 8.29 -16.45 -27.43
C LEU A 8 8.49 -16.29 -28.95
N LEU A 9 9.72 -16.19 -29.42
CA LEU A 9 9.99 -15.83 -30.85
C LEU A 9 10.52 -16.95 -31.73
N ALA A 10 10.46 -18.21 -31.35
CA ALA A 10 11.10 -19.28 -32.09
C ALA A 10 10.19 -20.45 -32.48
N LEU A 11 9.01 -20.20 -33.09
CA LEU A 11 8.27 -21.27 -33.76
C LEU A 11 7.28 -20.71 -34.80
N SER A 12 7.74 -20.38 -35.97
CA SER A 12 6.87 -20.31 -37.17
C SER A 12 7.72 -20.36 -38.46
N VAL A 13 8.23 -21.52 -38.78
CA VAL A 13 8.66 -21.86 -40.14
C VAL A 13 7.96 -23.16 -40.49
N PHE A 14 7.01 -23.12 -41.38
CA PHE A 14 6.58 -24.12 -42.33
C PHE A 14 5.08 -23.98 -42.62
N LEU A 15 4.79 -23.34 -43.72
CA LEU A 15 3.70 -23.71 -44.65
C LEU A 15 3.80 -22.80 -45.88
N CYS A 16 4.71 -23.10 -46.77
CA CYS A 16 4.62 -22.66 -48.16
C CYS A 16 4.36 -23.91 -49.01
N SER A 17 3.10 -24.14 -49.38
CA SER A 17 2.78 -25.09 -50.42
C SER A 17 1.86 -24.44 -51.45
N LEU A 18 2.45 -24.25 -52.65
CA LEU A 18 1.84 -24.30 -53.98
C LEU A 18 0.78 -23.27 -54.37
N LEU A 19 1.21 -22.20 -55.00
CA LEU A 19 0.42 -21.50 -56.02
C LEU A 19 1.27 -21.26 -57.29
N PRO A 20 0.64 -21.28 -58.47
CA PRO A 20 1.39 -21.23 -59.73
C PRO A 20 1.74 -19.79 -60.14
N ALA A 21 2.91 -19.69 -60.67
CA ALA A 21 3.47 -18.77 -61.69
C ALA A 21 3.34 -17.27 -61.58
N GLN A 22 4.51 -16.68 -61.40
CA GLN A 22 5.02 -15.46 -62.04
C GLN A 22 4.50 -14.12 -61.61
N ASN A 23 5.18 -13.65 -60.53
CA ASN A 23 5.51 -12.25 -60.40
C ASN A 23 6.94 -12.14 -59.89
N SER A 24 7.83 -11.42 -60.57
CA SER A 24 9.21 -11.17 -60.16
C SER A 24 9.32 -10.64 -58.71
N GLY A 25 8.26 -10.01 -58.18
CA GLY A 25 8.13 -9.63 -56.82
C GLY A 25 7.95 -10.78 -55.80
N SER A 26 7.25 -11.87 -56.21
CA SER A 26 7.08 -13.06 -55.34
C SER A 26 8.41 -13.75 -55.06
N ASP A 27 9.25 -13.94 -56.09
CA ASP A 27 10.57 -14.60 -55.94
C ASP A 27 11.52 -13.77 -55.07
N ALA A 28 11.51 -12.45 -55.21
CA ALA A 28 12.33 -11.56 -54.40
C ALA A 28 11.90 -11.62 -52.91
N TYR A 29 10.60 -11.68 -52.62
CA TYR A 29 10.09 -11.86 -51.26
C TYR A 29 10.46 -13.22 -50.67
N VAL A 30 10.25 -14.31 -51.41
CA VAL A 30 10.60 -15.67 -50.98
C VAL A 30 12.13 -15.79 -50.71
N LYS A 31 12.97 -15.25 -51.59
CA LYS A 31 14.42 -15.17 -51.38
C LYS A 31 14.77 -14.43 -50.08
N ALA A 32 14.14 -13.28 -49.83
CA ALA A 32 14.36 -12.53 -48.61
C ALA A 32 13.96 -13.35 -47.37
N MET A 33 12.77 -13.96 -47.39
CA MET A 33 12.23 -14.71 -46.26
C MET A 33 13.05 -15.97 -45.93
N THR A 34 13.63 -16.63 -46.94
CA THR A 34 14.45 -17.84 -46.79
C THR A 34 15.92 -17.54 -46.42
N THR A 35 16.33 -16.27 -46.45
CA THR A 35 17.69 -15.86 -46.09
C THR A 35 17.91 -15.99 -44.56
N PRO A 36 18.90 -16.78 -44.09
CA PRO A 36 19.13 -17.02 -42.66
C PRO A 36 19.72 -15.81 -41.94
N ASP A 37 20.61 -15.07 -42.60
CA ASP A 37 21.25 -13.88 -41.99
C ASP A 37 20.25 -12.74 -41.83
N ALA A 38 20.10 -12.24 -40.59
CA ALA A 38 19.11 -11.24 -40.26
C ALA A 38 19.36 -9.88 -40.94
N ASN A 39 20.63 -9.49 -41.12
CA ASN A 39 20.99 -8.22 -41.74
C ASN A 39 20.72 -8.26 -43.24
N GLU A 40 21.13 -9.35 -43.87
CA GLU A 40 20.90 -9.59 -45.30
C GLU A 40 19.39 -9.76 -45.59
N LYS A 41 18.66 -10.48 -44.75
CA LYS A 41 17.20 -10.56 -44.84
C LYS A 41 16.56 -9.17 -44.79
N ALA A 42 16.97 -8.33 -43.81
CA ALA A 42 16.46 -6.97 -43.70
C ALA A 42 16.79 -6.14 -44.93
N ARG A 43 17.99 -6.26 -45.50
CA ARG A 43 18.38 -5.58 -46.73
C ARG A 43 17.49 -6.02 -47.92
N LEU A 44 17.35 -7.33 -48.13
CA LEU A 44 16.56 -7.89 -49.20
C LEU A 44 15.05 -7.51 -49.10
N LEU A 45 14.50 -7.47 -47.89
CA LEU A 45 13.12 -7.02 -47.67
C LEU A 45 12.96 -5.52 -47.94
N LYS A 46 13.92 -4.67 -47.61
CA LYS A 46 13.94 -3.25 -47.95
C LYS A 46 14.00 -3.04 -49.48
N ASP A 47 14.88 -3.81 -50.15
CA ASP A 47 15.01 -3.80 -51.61
C ASP A 47 13.68 -4.26 -52.28
N TYR A 48 13.05 -5.30 -51.73
CA TYR A 48 11.73 -5.75 -52.18
C TYR A 48 10.66 -4.65 -52.09
N LEU A 49 10.55 -3.98 -50.96
CA LEU A 49 9.58 -2.91 -50.74
C LEU A 49 9.81 -1.71 -51.67
N ASN A 50 11.08 -1.34 -51.88
CA ASN A 50 11.45 -0.22 -52.75
C ASN A 50 11.17 -0.47 -54.23
N ASN A 51 11.38 -1.72 -54.68
CA ASN A 51 11.24 -2.08 -56.07
C ASN A 51 9.83 -2.58 -56.47
N ASN A 52 9.00 -2.91 -55.51
CA ASN A 52 7.64 -3.47 -55.73
C ASN A 52 6.58 -2.77 -54.86
N PRO A 53 6.33 -1.47 -55.03
CA PRO A 53 5.31 -0.76 -54.26
C PRO A 53 3.91 -1.33 -54.53
N GLY A 54 3.14 -1.58 -53.47
CA GLY A 54 1.80 -2.17 -53.56
C GLY A 54 1.79 -3.67 -53.87
N ALA A 55 2.92 -4.37 -53.74
CA ALA A 55 3.00 -5.80 -54.01
C ALA A 55 2.23 -6.65 -52.98
N GLN A 56 1.82 -7.84 -53.43
CA GLN A 56 1.01 -8.78 -52.65
C GLN A 56 1.50 -9.08 -51.25
N TYR A 57 2.82 -9.04 -50.98
CA TYR A 57 3.45 -9.39 -49.69
C TYR A 57 3.98 -8.15 -48.95
N GLU A 58 3.56 -6.92 -49.30
CA GLU A 58 4.01 -5.68 -48.69
C GLU A 58 3.77 -5.67 -47.18
N ASN A 59 2.59 -6.13 -46.71
CA ASN A 59 2.24 -6.21 -45.31
C ASN A 59 3.12 -7.21 -44.54
N PHE A 60 3.41 -8.38 -45.11
CA PHE A 60 4.26 -9.39 -44.51
C PHE A 60 5.75 -8.98 -44.46
N ALA A 61 6.22 -8.31 -45.52
CA ALA A 61 7.57 -7.76 -45.56
C ALA A 61 7.79 -6.68 -44.46
N ASN A 62 6.83 -5.78 -44.32
CA ASN A 62 6.84 -4.78 -43.23
C ASN A 62 6.74 -5.44 -41.85
N ALA A 63 5.91 -6.46 -41.66
CA ALA A 63 5.80 -7.19 -40.40
C ALA A 63 7.11 -7.90 -40.02
N GLU A 64 7.81 -8.48 -40.98
CA GLU A 64 9.11 -9.13 -40.74
C GLU A 64 10.21 -8.09 -40.43
N LEU A 65 10.25 -6.98 -41.18
CA LEU A 65 11.14 -5.86 -40.88
C LEU A 65 10.89 -5.28 -39.48
N CYS A 66 9.64 -5.12 -39.09
CA CYS A 66 9.30 -4.71 -37.70
C CYS A 66 9.95 -5.64 -36.67
N THR A 67 9.87 -6.95 -36.88
CA THR A 67 10.47 -7.95 -35.99
C THR A 67 11.99 -7.87 -35.97
N LEU A 68 12.62 -7.76 -37.13
CA LEU A 68 14.09 -7.64 -37.26
C LEU A 68 14.61 -6.34 -36.62
N GLN A 69 13.94 -5.23 -36.84
CA GLN A 69 14.32 -3.93 -36.27
C GLN A 69 14.13 -3.89 -34.75
N TYR A 70 13.10 -4.57 -34.21
CA TYR A 70 12.92 -4.72 -32.76
C TYR A 70 14.09 -5.45 -32.12
N THR A 71 14.53 -6.58 -32.71
CA THR A 71 15.70 -7.33 -32.23
C THR A 71 17.00 -6.54 -32.42
N GLY A 72 17.12 -5.78 -33.49
CA GLY A 72 18.22 -4.85 -33.76
C GLY A 72 18.21 -3.58 -32.90
N LYS A 73 17.17 -3.40 -32.03
CA LYS A 73 17.01 -2.23 -31.15
C LYS A 73 16.95 -0.89 -31.89
N THR A 74 16.26 -0.84 -32.98
CA THR A 74 15.99 0.37 -33.76
C THR A 74 14.52 0.81 -33.61
N PRO A 75 14.16 1.56 -32.54
CA PRO A 75 12.79 1.83 -32.19
C PRO A 75 11.99 2.55 -33.27
N ALA A 76 12.58 3.57 -33.91
CA ALA A 76 11.90 4.33 -34.96
C ALA A 76 11.54 3.47 -36.18
N GLU A 77 12.45 2.60 -36.62
CA GLU A 77 12.20 1.69 -37.72
C GLU A 77 11.20 0.58 -37.34
N THR A 78 11.30 0.05 -36.09
CA THR A 78 10.31 -0.91 -35.57
C THR A 78 8.89 -0.33 -35.64
N ILE A 79 8.71 0.91 -35.17
CA ILE A 79 7.42 1.59 -35.22
C ILE A 79 6.98 1.80 -36.66
N ARG A 80 7.84 2.34 -37.52
CA ARG A 80 7.50 2.66 -38.91
C ARG A 80 7.04 1.42 -39.69
N TYR A 81 7.80 0.34 -39.63
CA TYR A 81 7.44 -0.88 -40.35
C TYR A 81 6.23 -1.58 -39.71
N GLY A 82 6.15 -1.61 -38.37
CA GLY A 82 5.02 -2.20 -37.68
C GLY A 82 3.71 -1.49 -37.99
N GLU A 83 3.68 -0.17 -37.95
CA GLU A 83 2.49 0.60 -38.28
C GLU A 83 2.08 0.40 -39.75
N ARG A 84 3.05 0.42 -40.67
CA ARG A 84 2.75 0.16 -42.07
C ARG A 84 2.15 -1.22 -42.31
N ALA A 85 2.67 -2.26 -41.62
CA ALA A 85 2.09 -3.61 -41.69
C ALA A 85 0.66 -3.67 -41.16
N LEU A 86 0.35 -2.93 -40.09
CA LEU A 86 -0.98 -2.86 -39.47
C LEU A 86 -1.97 -2.11 -40.38
N GLU A 87 -1.52 -1.01 -41.01
CA GLU A 87 -2.32 -0.21 -41.97
C GLU A 87 -2.72 -1.01 -43.19
N LEU A 88 -1.80 -1.76 -43.78
CA LEU A 88 -2.03 -2.60 -44.95
C LEU A 88 -3.04 -3.73 -44.68
N GLY A 89 -3.12 -4.21 -43.42
CA GLY A 89 -4.02 -5.28 -43.05
C GLY A 89 -3.58 -6.64 -43.57
N GLY A 90 -4.50 -7.61 -43.58
CA GLY A 90 -4.26 -8.95 -44.14
C GLY A 90 -3.34 -9.88 -43.31
N LEU A 91 -2.90 -9.44 -42.11
CA LEU A 91 -2.21 -10.29 -41.15
C LEU A 91 -3.21 -11.16 -40.39
N ASP A 92 -2.88 -12.43 -40.16
CA ASP A 92 -3.66 -13.24 -39.23
C ASP A 92 -3.63 -12.67 -37.80
N ALA A 93 -4.55 -13.15 -36.97
CA ALA A 93 -4.71 -12.62 -35.60
C ALA A 93 -3.44 -12.77 -34.74
N LEU A 94 -2.69 -13.87 -34.89
CA LEU A 94 -1.47 -14.11 -34.13
C LEU A 94 -0.37 -13.13 -34.55
N LYS A 95 -0.10 -13.01 -35.86
CA LYS A 95 0.90 -12.08 -36.39
C LYS A 95 0.53 -10.63 -36.08
N LYS A 96 -0.75 -10.27 -36.19
CA LYS A 96 -1.25 -8.93 -35.80
C LYS A 96 -0.98 -8.65 -34.33
N CYS A 97 -1.28 -9.58 -33.41
CA CYS A 97 -0.94 -9.43 -32.00
C CYS A 97 0.56 -9.24 -31.75
N GLN A 98 1.40 -10.00 -32.48
CA GLN A 98 2.86 -9.86 -32.37
C GLN A 98 3.31 -8.45 -32.77
N ILE A 99 2.88 -7.94 -33.92
CA ILE A 99 3.27 -6.61 -34.40
C ILE A 99 2.73 -5.50 -33.47
N LEU A 100 1.47 -5.59 -33.04
CA LEU A 100 0.92 -4.66 -32.03
C LEU A 100 1.75 -4.64 -30.76
N THR A 101 2.22 -5.82 -30.27
CA THR A 101 3.06 -5.92 -29.09
C THR A 101 4.40 -5.22 -29.26
N LEU A 102 5.06 -5.41 -30.42
CA LEU A 102 6.35 -4.77 -30.68
C LEU A 102 6.21 -3.25 -30.75
N VAL A 103 5.25 -2.74 -31.49
CA VAL A 103 5.02 -1.29 -31.65
C VAL A 103 4.60 -0.65 -30.34
N ALA A 104 3.65 -1.24 -29.61
CA ALA A 104 3.21 -0.74 -28.30
C ALA A 104 4.36 -0.71 -27.30
N SER A 105 5.20 -1.76 -27.27
CA SER A 105 6.39 -1.80 -26.42
C SER A 105 7.38 -0.68 -26.71
N MET A 106 7.58 -0.35 -27.99
CA MET A 106 8.46 0.75 -28.40
C MET A 106 7.90 2.09 -27.95
N TYR A 107 6.62 2.36 -28.18
CA TYR A 107 5.96 3.58 -27.69
C TYR A 107 6.04 3.73 -26.17
N VAL A 108 5.74 2.65 -25.43
CA VAL A 108 5.87 2.64 -23.96
C VAL A 108 7.30 2.89 -23.53
N SER A 109 8.28 2.23 -24.14
CA SER A 109 9.70 2.39 -23.76
C SER A 109 10.19 3.82 -23.94
N GLN A 110 9.79 4.48 -25.03
CA GLN A 110 10.15 5.85 -25.36
C GLN A 110 9.31 6.92 -24.62
N GLY A 111 8.20 6.53 -24.02
CA GLY A 111 7.24 7.47 -23.43
C GLY A 111 6.51 8.34 -24.46
N GLN A 112 6.41 7.86 -25.71
CA GLN A 112 5.78 8.57 -26.82
C GLN A 112 4.46 7.89 -27.22
N ASN A 113 3.52 8.66 -27.76
CA ASN A 113 2.23 8.17 -28.27
C ASN A 113 1.54 7.18 -27.31
N LEU A 114 1.57 7.47 -26.00
CA LEU A 114 1.10 6.56 -24.94
C LEU A 114 -0.39 6.20 -25.10
N ALA A 115 -1.21 7.09 -25.63
CA ALA A 115 -2.61 6.79 -25.96
C ALA A 115 -2.70 5.67 -27.01
N LYS A 116 -1.94 5.79 -28.11
CA LYS A 116 -1.88 4.78 -29.17
C LYS A 116 -1.29 3.46 -28.67
N ALA A 117 -0.29 3.53 -27.80
CA ALA A 117 0.27 2.34 -27.14
C ALA A 117 -0.79 1.61 -26.28
N SER A 118 -1.59 2.37 -25.52
CA SER A 118 -2.71 1.81 -24.73
C SER A 118 -3.77 1.15 -25.63
N ASP A 119 -4.12 1.80 -26.73
CA ASP A 119 -5.10 1.26 -27.69
C ASP A 119 -4.59 -0.01 -28.35
N TYR A 120 -3.34 -0.04 -28.79
CA TYR A 120 -2.72 -1.24 -29.37
C TYR A 120 -2.66 -2.38 -28.34
N ALA A 121 -2.30 -2.07 -27.10
CA ALA A 121 -2.27 -3.04 -26.02
C ALA A 121 -3.68 -3.61 -25.72
N ALA A 122 -4.72 -2.79 -25.75
CA ALA A 122 -6.10 -3.24 -25.61
C ALA A 122 -6.53 -4.13 -26.78
N GLN A 123 -6.15 -3.79 -28.02
CA GLN A 123 -6.41 -4.61 -29.20
C GLN A 123 -5.75 -5.99 -29.10
N ILE A 124 -4.51 -6.09 -28.60
CA ILE A 124 -3.85 -7.38 -28.35
C ILE A 124 -4.71 -8.26 -27.44
N ALA A 125 -5.12 -7.73 -26.28
CA ALA A 125 -5.92 -8.48 -25.32
C ALA A 125 -7.28 -8.90 -25.90
N GLN A 126 -7.92 -8.03 -26.67
CA GLN A 126 -9.20 -8.31 -27.33
C GLN A 126 -9.06 -9.38 -28.40
N LEU A 127 -8.11 -9.25 -29.33
CA LEU A 127 -7.86 -10.21 -30.39
C LEU A 127 -7.51 -11.58 -29.81
N ALA A 128 -6.66 -11.61 -28.78
CA ALA A 128 -6.27 -12.86 -28.14
C ALA A 128 -7.44 -13.55 -27.45
N ARG A 129 -8.36 -12.79 -26.81
CA ARG A 129 -9.60 -13.37 -26.23
C ARG A 129 -10.49 -13.98 -27.30
N SER A 130 -10.69 -13.28 -28.43
CA SER A 130 -11.55 -13.74 -29.53
C SER A 130 -11.00 -14.97 -30.25
N ASN A 131 -9.69 -15.18 -30.24
CA ASN A 131 -9.00 -16.28 -30.94
C ASN A 131 -8.52 -17.40 -29.99
N ARG A 132 -8.91 -17.38 -28.72
CA ARG A 132 -8.43 -18.34 -27.71
C ARG A 132 -8.65 -19.80 -28.08
N ASN A 133 -9.69 -20.08 -28.84
CA ASN A 133 -10.06 -21.42 -29.28
C ASN A 133 -9.76 -21.66 -30.78
N SER A 134 -8.97 -20.78 -31.42
CA SER A 134 -8.58 -20.96 -32.84
C SER A 134 -7.38 -21.89 -32.95
N ASP A 135 -7.25 -22.52 -34.11
CA ASP A 135 -6.13 -23.43 -34.46
C ASP A 135 -4.82 -22.68 -34.78
N LEU A 136 -4.82 -21.33 -34.78
CA LEU A 136 -3.66 -20.49 -35.10
C LEU A 136 -2.53 -20.62 -34.06
N ALA A 137 -2.88 -20.90 -32.81
CA ALA A 137 -1.91 -21.11 -31.75
C ALA A 137 -2.55 -21.83 -30.55
N PRO A 138 -1.74 -22.50 -29.69
CA PRO A 138 -2.24 -23.07 -28.43
C PRO A 138 -2.91 -22.04 -27.52
N ALA A 139 -3.93 -22.44 -26.75
CA ALA A 139 -4.64 -21.57 -25.81
C ALA A 139 -3.70 -20.88 -24.78
N ALA A 140 -2.58 -21.53 -24.44
CA ALA A 140 -1.56 -20.94 -23.57
C ALA A 140 -0.93 -19.68 -24.19
N THR A 141 -0.65 -19.70 -25.50
CA THR A 141 -0.13 -18.54 -26.24
C THR A 141 -1.12 -17.37 -26.22
N TRP A 142 -2.39 -17.66 -26.46
CA TRP A 142 -3.45 -16.63 -26.38
C TRP A 142 -3.59 -16.03 -24.98
N ASN A 143 -3.51 -16.88 -23.93
CA ASN A 143 -3.51 -16.39 -22.56
C ASN A 143 -2.30 -15.48 -22.26
N GLN A 144 -1.11 -15.84 -22.76
CA GLN A 144 0.07 -14.98 -22.62
C GLN A 144 -0.11 -13.64 -23.34
N LEU A 145 -0.70 -13.63 -24.53
CA LEU A 145 -0.99 -12.39 -25.26
C LEU A 145 -2.05 -11.53 -24.55
N ILE A 146 -3.10 -12.14 -23.98
CA ILE A 146 -4.07 -11.42 -23.14
C ILE A 146 -3.36 -10.71 -21.99
N GLY A 147 -2.53 -11.44 -21.27
CA GLY A 147 -1.80 -10.88 -20.13
C GLY A 147 -0.76 -9.84 -20.54
N ALA A 148 -0.02 -10.07 -21.62
CA ALA A 148 0.97 -9.15 -22.15
C ALA A 148 0.31 -7.83 -22.63
N GLY A 149 -0.81 -7.92 -23.35
CA GLY A 149 -1.59 -6.75 -23.77
C GLY A 149 -2.07 -5.95 -22.56
N SER A 150 -2.67 -6.61 -21.57
CA SER A 150 -3.12 -5.94 -20.35
C SER A 150 -1.95 -5.29 -19.58
N TYR A 151 -0.80 -5.95 -19.53
CA TYR A 151 0.39 -5.39 -18.86
C TYR A 151 0.94 -4.16 -19.58
N LEU A 152 1.10 -4.22 -20.91
CA LEU A 152 1.51 -3.07 -21.72
C LEU A 152 0.52 -1.90 -21.60
N GLN A 153 -0.78 -2.19 -21.57
CA GLN A 153 -1.79 -1.19 -21.34
C GLN A 153 -1.60 -0.50 -19.99
N GLY A 154 -1.37 -1.28 -18.93
CA GLY A 154 -1.05 -0.77 -17.60
C GLY A 154 0.16 0.17 -17.62
N GLN A 155 1.24 -0.22 -18.29
CA GLN A 155 2.45 0.61 -18.43
C GLN A 155 2.21 1.91 -19.20
N ALA A 156 1.45 1.86 -20.29
CA ALA A 156 1.09 3.05 -21.09
C ALA A 156 0.25 4.04 -20.27
N LEU A 157 -0.75 3.52 -19.56
CA LEU A 157 -1.65 4.30 -18.71
C LEU A 157 -0.90 4.88 -17.49
N GLU A 158 0.00 4.15 -16.86
CA GLU A 158 0.82 4.65 -15.76
C GLU A 158 1.71 5.81 -16.21
N LYS A 159 2.41 5.64 -17.35
CA LYS A 159 3.25 6.70 -17.93
C LYS A 159 2.46 7.94 -18.34
N SER A 160 1.23 7.77 -18.81
CA SER A 160 0.30 8.88 -19.12
C SER A 160 -0.40 9.45 -17.90
N LYS A 161 -0.07 8.97 -16.68
CA LYS A 161 -0.65 9.37 -15.40
C LYS A 161 -2.15 9.01 -15.23
N ASN A 162 -2.67 8.14 -16.06
CA ASN A 162 -3.99 7.54 -15.85
C ASN A 162 -3.87 6.36 -14.87
N TYR A 163 -3.61 6.67 -13.62
CA TYR A 163 -3.29 5.67 -12.60
C TYR A 163 -4.44 4.69 -12.32
N ARG A 164 -5.68 5.17 -12.35
CA ARG A 164 -6.86 4.31 -12.15
C ARG A 164 -6.98 3.26 -13.25
N GLY A 165 -6.81 3.67 -14.52
CA GLY A 165 -6.80 2.75 -15.64
C GLY A 165 -5.62 1.77 -15.57
N ALA A 166 -4.44 2.25 -15.14
CA ALA A 166 -3.26 1.42 -14.96
C ALA A 166 -3.47 0.32 -13.90
N VAL A 167 -4.11 0.65 -12.76
CA VAL A 167 -4.46 -0.35 -11.73
C VAL A 167 -5.32 -1.46 -12.31
N SER A 168 -6.39 -1.11 -13.05
CA SER A 168 -7.28 -2.10 -13.65
C SER A 168 -6.52 -3.01 -14.63
N ALA A 169 -5.72 -2.43 -15.52
CA ALA A 169 -4.97 -3.17 -16.53
C ALA A 169 -3.90 -4.09 -15.88
N TYR A 170 -3.21 -3.64 -14.84
CA TYR A 170 -2.26 -4.50 -14.12
C TYR A 170 -2.95 -5.63 -13.35
N ILE A 171 -4.14 -5.41 -12.80
CA ILE A 171 -4.93 -6.47 -12.16
C ILE A 171 -5.35 -7.52 -13.19
N ASP A 172 -5.82 -7.10 -14.37
CA ASP A 172 -6.17 -7.99 -15.46
C ASP A 172 -4.96 -8.81 -15.91
N ALA A 173 -3.81 -8.17 -16.08
CA ALA A 173 -2.55 -8.85 -16.41
C ALA A 173 -2.14 -9.88 -15.34
N TYR A 174 -2.23 -9.50 -14.06
CA TYR A 174 -1.90 -10.39 -12.95
C TYR A 174 -2.82 -11.60 -12.88
N ASN A 175 -4.12 -11.40 -13.10
CA ASN A 175 -5.10 -12.49 -13.08
C ASN A 175 -4.78 -13.60 -14.09
N VAL A 176 -4.21 -13.22 -15.23
CA VAL A 176 -3.84 -14.15 -16.30
C VAL A 176 -2.41 -14.70 -16.13
N LEU A 177 -1.43 -13.83 -15.92
CA LEU A 177 -0.01 -14.20 -15.96
C LEU A 177 0.51 -14.73 -14.61
N LYS A 178 -0.11 -14.34 -13.50
CA LYS A 178 0.37 -14.62 -12.12
C LYS A 178 1.84 -14.23 -11.90
N ASN A 179 2.33 -13.25 -12.64
CA ASN A 179 3.71 -12.81 -12.58
C ASN A 179 3.96 -11.94 -11.34
N PRO A 180 4.92 -12.31 -10.45
CA PRO A 180 5.25 -11.55 -9.25
C PRO A 180 5.70 -10.11 -9.51
N GLN A 181 6.28 -9.81 -10.69
CA GLN A 181 6.68 -8.45 -11.04
C GLN A 181 5.47 -7.50 -11.06
N ILE A 182 4.31 -7.95 -11.53
CA ILE A 182 3.08 -7.15 -11.58
C ILE A 182 2.61 -6.78 -10.16
N ILE A 183 2.84 -7.65 -9.17
CA ILE A 183 2.56 -7.35 -7.77
C ILE A 183 3.42 -6.17 -7.29
N GLN A 184 4.70 -6.13 -7.67
CA GLN A 184 5.60 -5.04 -7.33
C GLN A 184 5.18 -3.73 -8.01
N ASP A 185 4.74 -3.80 -9.27
CA ASP A 185 4.23 -2.63 -10.00
C ASP A 185 2.93 -2.10 -9.35
N LEU A 186 2.01 -3.00 -8.96
CA LEU A 186 0.81 -2.63 -8.20
C LEU A 186 1.12 -2.05 -6.82
N LEU A 187 2.11 -2.57 -6.11
CA LEU A 187 2.55 -2.02 -4.83
C LEU A 187 3.09 -0.60 -4.99
N LYS A 188 3.97 -0.38 -5.97
CA LYS A 188 4.54 0.93 -6.29
C LYS A 188 3.46 1.93 -6.69
N LEU A 189 2.56 1.53 -7.59
CA LEU A 189 1.45 2.36 -8.04
C LEU A 189 0.47 2.66 -6.89
N GLY A 190 0.13 1.67 -6.08
CA GLY A 190 -0.72 1.82 -4.91
C GLY A 190 -0.14 2.79 -3.88
N LYS A 191 1.19 2.74 -3.66
CA LYS A 191 1.89 3.72 -2.81
C LYS A 191 1.78 5.13 -3.39
N ALA A 192 2.05 5.32 -4.69
CA ALA A 192 1.96 6.61 -5.35
C ALA A 192 0.53 7.20 -5.29
N LEU A 193 -0.48 6.36 -5.47
CA LEU A 193 -1.90 6.73 -5.31
C LEU A 193 -2.23 7.13 -3.87
N TYR A 194 -1.71 6.40 -2.89
CA TYR A 194 -1.88 6.74 -1.47
C TYR A 194 -1.26 8.09 -1.12
N ASP A 195 -0.02 8.32 -1.56
CA ASP A 195 0.70 9.59 -1.37
C ASP A 195 -0.04 10.74 -2.07
N GLY A 196 -0.65 10.49 -3.22
CA GLY A 196 -1.53 11.41 -3.96
C GLY A 196 -2.95 11.55 -3.40
N LYS A 197 -3.26 10.92 -2.25
CA LYS A 197 -4.58 10.92 -1.57
C LYS A 197 -5.73 10.27 -2.36
N ALA A 198 -5.44 9.52 -3.41
CA ALA A 198 -6.40 8.70 -4.15
C ALA A 198 -6.62 7.36 -3.43
N TYR A 199 -7.11 7.43 -2.18
CA TYR A 199 -7.12 6.29 -1.26
C TYR A 199 -7.93 5.08 -1.76
N LYS A 200 -9.02 5.33 -2.50
CA LYS A 200 -9.87 4.25 -3.03
C LYS A 200 -9.15 3.44 -4.12
N ASP A 201 -8.46 4.13 -5.03
CA ASP A 201 -7.69 3.48 -6.08
C ASP A 201 -6.42 2.82 -5.49
N ALA A 202 -5.79 3.47 -4.48
CA ALA A 202 -4.69 2.89 -3.71
C ALA A 202 -5.10 1.58 -3.02
N GLU A 203 -6.26 1.55 -2.36
CA GLU A 203 -6.79 0.34 -1.73
C GLU A 203 -6.91 -0.80 -2.73
N THR A 204 -7.45 -0.51 -3.93
CA THR A 204 -7.64 -1.52 -4.97
C THR A 204 -6.31 -2.13 -5.42
N ALA A 205 -5.30 -1.33 -5.70
CA ALA A 205 -3.97 -1.80 -6.08
C ALA A 205 -3.26 -2.56 -4.94
N LEU A 206 -3.28 -2.00 -3.73
CA LEU A 206 -2.59 -2.53 -2.56
C LEU A 206 -3.23 -3.82 -2.05
N LYS A 207 -4.53 -4.03 -2.25
CA LYS A 207 -5.21 -5.29 -1.93
C LYS A 207 -4.55 -6.48 -2.61
N ILE A 208 -4.30 -6.37 -3.91
CA ILE A 208 -3.64 -7.44 -4.68
C ILE A 208 -2.21 -7.67 -4.17
N ALA A 209 -1.47 -6.59 -3.92
CA ALA A 209 -0.12 -6.70 -3.37
C ALA A 209 -0.11 -7.38 -1.99
N ALA A 210 -0.94 -6.93 -1.05
CA ALA A 210 -0.99 -7.45 0.31
C ALA A 210 -1.43 -8.92 0.39
N THR A 211 -2.38 -9.34 -0.46
CA THR A 211 -2.88 -10.72 -0.45
C THR A 211 -1.91 -11.72 -1.08
N ASN A 212 -1.10 -11.29 -2.04
CA ASN A 212 -0.25 -12.19 -2.82
C ASN A 212 1.23 -12.18 -2.37
N SER A 213 1.82 -11.03 -2.07
CA SER A 213 3.20 -11.00 -1.58
C SER A 213 3.29 -11.25 -0.07
N LYS A 214 2.27 -10.80 0.69
CA LYS A 214 2.23 -10.90 2.15
C LYS A 214 3.46 -10.33 2.86
N ASP A 215 4.25 -9.48 2.19
CA ASP A 215 5.38 -8.80 2.82
C ASP A 215 4.91 -7.66 3.73
N PHE A 216 5.82 -7.16 4.58
CA PHE A 216 5.52 -6.09 5.51
C PHE A 216 4.96 -4.84 4.83
N ALA A 217 5.62 -4.37 3.76
CA ALA A 217 5.30 -3.09 3.14
C ALA A 217 3.91 -3.11 2.49
N SER A 218 3.57 -4.17 1.75
CA SER A 218 2.26 -4.31 1.10
C SER A 218 1.14 -4.41 2.13
N VAL A 219 1.31 -5.19 3.21
CA VAL A 219 0.31 -5.34 4.27
C VAL A 219 0.09 -4.01 5.01
N TYR A 220 1.17 -3.30 5.33
CA TYR A 220 1.08 -2.01 6.02
C TYR A 220 0.44 -0.91 5.17
N LEU A 221 0.87 -0.78 3.90
CA LEU A 221 0.28 0.22 3.00
C LEU A 221 -1.20 -0.04 2.73
N TYR A 222 -1.58 -1.31 2.60
CA TYR A 222 -2.99 -1.68 2.44
C TYR A 222 -3.82 -1.31 3.68
N ALA A 223 -3.31 -1.58 4.89
CA ALA A 223 -3.93 -1.16 6.14
C ALA A 223 -4.12 0.37 6.21
N ASN A 224 -3.11 1.14 5.78
CA ASN A 224 -3.21 2.60 5.71
C ASN A 224 -4.31 3.05 4.74
N ALA A 225 -4.41 2.45 3.56
CA ALA A 225 -5.43 2.78 2.57
C ALA A 225 -6.85 2.46 3.08
N LEU A 226 -7.03 1.29 3.70
CA LEU A 226 -8.29 0.90 4.37
C LEU A 226 -8.70 1.91 5.43
N ASN A 227 -7.77 2.30 6.30
CA ASN A 227 -8.05 3.26 7.37
C ASN A 227 -8.45 4.64 6.82
N LYS A 228 -7.76 5.11 5.76
CA LYS A 228 -8.13 6.38 5.09
C LYS A 228 -9.49 6.32 4.40
N ASN A 229 -9.93 5.15 3.96
CA ASN A 229 -11.26 4.91 3.38
C ASN A 229 -12.35 4.63 4.43
N GLY A 230 -12.03 4.75 5.74
CA GLY A 230 -12.99 4.53 6.83
C GLY A 230 -13.25 3.06 7.18
N LYS A 231 -12.54 2.12 6.56
CA LYS A 231 -12.63 0.67 6.82
C LYS A 231 -11.76 0.27 8.01
N THR A 232 -12.03 0.88 9.16
CA THR A 232 -11.16 0.86 10.34
C THR A 232 -11.00 -0.54 10.93
N GLU A 233 -12.04 -1.38 10.92
CA GLU A 233 -11.95 -2.76 11.45
C GLU A 233 -11.07 -3.65 10.58
N GLU A 234 -11.22 -3.55 9.25
CA GLU A 234 -10.35 -4.27 8.34
C GLU A 234 -8.90 -3.77 8.47
N ALA A 235 -8.71 -2.45 8.54
CA ALA A 235 -7.40 -1.84 8.74
C ALA A 235 -6.73 -2.34 10.01
N LEU A 236 -7.45 -2.44 11.13
CA LEU A 236 -6.94 -2.97 12.39
C LEU A 236 -6.38 -4.39 12.24
N SER A 237 -7.11 -5.26 11.52
CA SER A 237 -6.66 -6.62 11.25
C SER A 237 -5.32 -6.64 10.48
N TYR A 238 -5.21 -5.84 9.40
CA TYR A 238 -3.98 -5.76 8.61
C TYR A 238 -2.84 -5.06 9.34
N TYR A 239 -3.11 -4.04 10.17
CA TYR A 239 -2.09 -3.44 11.03
C TYR A 239 -1.52 -4.47 12.02
N LYS A 240 -2.38 -5.28 12.67
CA LYS A 240 -1.91 -6.36 13.56
C LYS A 240 -1.03 -7.38 12.81
N GLN A 241 -1.43 -7.77 11.59
CA GLN A 241 -0.60 -8.64 10.75
C GLN A 241 0.76 -8.00 10.40
N ALA A 242 0.78 -6.71 10.03
CA ALA A 242 2.02 -5.99 9.75
C ALA A 242 2.91 -5.90 11.00
N TYR A 243 2.33 -5.62 12.18
CA TYR A 243 3.06 -5.54 13.44
C TYR A 243 3.72 -6.86 13.86
N LEU A 244 3.06 -7.99 13.58
CA LEU A 244 3.64 -9.32 13.82
C LEU A 244 4.85 -9.60 12.93
N LYS A 245 4.88 -9.06 11.71
CA LYS A 245 6.01 -9.19 10.78
C LYS A 245 7.18 -8.30 11.18
N GLN A 246 6.88 -7.08 11.57
CA GLN A 246 7.87 -6.11 12.00
C GLN A 246 7.27 -5.18 13.06
N LYS A 247 7.81 -5.25 14.27
CA LYS A 247 7.43 -4.33 15.35
C LYS A 247 7.85 -2.91 14.97
N SER A 248 6.86 -2.05 14.79
CA SER A 248 7.06 -0.65 14.40
C SER A 248 6.20 0.25 15.29
N GLY A 249 6.81 1.31 15.83
CA GLY A 249 6.10 2.27 16.66
C GLY A 249 4.97 2.99 15.92
N ALA A 250 5.13 3.27 14.61
CA ALA A 250 4.07 3.87 13.80
C ALA A 250 2.85 2.94 13.64
N ILE A 251 3.08 1.65 13.47
CA ILE A 251 2.00 0.66 13.38
C ILE A 251 1.33 0.48 14.75
N ALA A 252 2.13 0.33 15.80
CA ALA A 252 1.61 0.22 17.16
C ALA A 252 0.74 1.44 17.52
N PHE A 253 1.15 2.63 17.12
CA PHE A 253 0.37 3.86 17.32
C PHE A 253 -0.97 3.82 16.59
N ASN A 254 -1.00 3.40 15.32
CA ASN A 254 -2.24 3.27 14.57
C ASN A 254 -3.19 2.23 15.20
N ILE A 255 -2.67 1.08 15.63
CA ILE A 255 -3.46 0.06 16.35
C ILE A 255 -3.99 0.64 17.66
N GLY A 256 -3.12 1.28 18.44
CA GLY A 256 -3.46 1.86 19.74
C GLY A 256 -4.58 2.90 19.65
N ILE A 257 -4.52 3.82 18.68
CA ILE A 257 -5.57 4.83 18.44
C ILE A 257 -6.91 4.15 18.11
N ILE A 258 -6.90 3.18 17.20
CA ILE A 258 -8.14 2.49 16.80
C ILE A 258 -8.77 1.78 18.00
N LEU A 259 -7.95 1.05 18.77
CA LEU A 259 -8.42 0.32 19.94
C LEU A 259 -8.86 1.26 21.08
N ALA A 260 -8.14 2.38 21.31
CA ALA A 260 -8.53 3.37 22.30
C ALA A 260 -9.92 3.97 21.98
N LYS A 261 -10.17 4.29 20.72
CA LYS A 261 -11.49 4.76 20.27
C LYS A 261 -12.58 3.68 20.44
N LYS A 262 -12.25 2.42 20.32
CA LYS A 262 -13.19 1.31 20.63
C LYS A 262 -13.42 1.20 22.13
N ALA A 263 -12.39 1.40 22.94
CA ALA A 263 -12.47 1.36 24.39
C ALA A 263 -13.40 2.43 24.99
N GLU A 264 -13.62 3.55 24.31
CA GLU A 264 -14.64 4.56 24.69
C GLU A 264 -16.05 3.97 24.76
N ARG A 265 -16.34 2.95 23.92
CA ARG A 265 -17.66 2.30 23.83
C ARG A 265 -17.69 0.95 24.55
N ASP A 266 -16.58 0.26 24.58
CA ASP A 266 -16.41 -1.07 25.17
C ASP A 266 -15.03 -1.17 25.84
N ALA A 267 -15.04 -1.11 27.17
CA ALA A 267 -13.83 -1.11 27.99
C ALA A 267 -12.96 -2.38 27.82
N SER A 268 -13.50 -3.46 27.25
CA SER A 268 -12.73 -4.68 27.00
C SER A 268 -11.55 -4.47 26.03
N PHE A 269 -11.57 -3.41 25.22
CA PHE A 269 -10.46 -3.04 24.35
C PHE A 269 -9.36 -2.22 25.01
N ALA A 270 -9.55 -1.76 26.26
CA ALA A 270 -8.63 -0.83 26.92
C ALA A 270 -7.23 -1.43 27.14
N ASP A 271 -7.14 -2.64 27.64
CA ASP A 271 -5.84 -3.27 27.92
C ASP A 271 -5.05 -3.57 26.63
N GLU A 272 -5.73 -3.96 25.56
CA GLU A 272 -5.07 -4.14 24.28
C GLU A 272 -4.62 -2.80 23.67
N ALA A 273 -5.43 -1.74 23.80
CA ALA A 273 -5.06 -0.39 23.39
C ALA A 273 -3.84 0.12 24.16
N LEU A 274 -3.82 -0.04 25.50
CA LEU A 274 -2.69 0.31 26.36
C LEU A 274 -1.40 -0.37 25.91
N LYS A 275 -1.47 -1.68 25.65
CA LYS A 275 -0.31 -2.43 25.15
C LYS A 275 0.30 -1.79 23.91
N TYR A 276 -0.52 -1.48 22.89
CA TYR A 276 -0.02 -0.92 21.64
C TYR A 276 0.38 0.56 21.75
N LEU A 277 -0.29 1.36 22.59
CA LEU A 277 0.12 2.73 22.86
C LEU A 277 1.48 2.77 23.59
N LEU A 278 1.71 1.91 24.58
CA LEU A 278 3.00 1.79 25.23
C LEU A 278 4.07 1.27 24.29
N ASP A 279 3.77 0.28 23.44
CA ASP A 279 4.70 -0.15 22.39
C ASP A 279 5.09 1.03 21.48
N ALA A 280 4.11 1.83 21.07
CA ALA A 280 4.35 3.01 20.25
C ALA A 280 5.22 4.06 20.94
N SER A 281 5.04 4.27 22.23
CA SER A 281 5.81 5.26 23.00
C SER A 281 7.31 4.91 23.06
N PHE A 282 7.65 3.63 23.02
CA PHE A 282 9.04 3.19 23.07
C PHE A 282 9.65 2.91 21.69
N LEU A 283 8.84 2.51 20.71
CA LEU A 283 9.31 2.14 19.38
C LEU A 283 9.24 3.29 18.35
N SER A 284 8.61 4.43 18.67
CA SER A 284 8.43 5.55 17.74
C SER A 284 9.03 6.83 18.31
N GLN A 285 10.00 7.42 17.60
CA GLN A 285 10.48 8.76 17.96
C GLN A 285 9.42 9.84 17.74
N ALA A 286 8.71 9.79 16.60
CA ALA A 286 7.74 10.81 16.19
C ALA A 286 6.47 10.85 17.04
N ASN A 287 6.04 9.69 17.59
CA ASN A 287 4.77 9.58 18.32
C ASN A 287 4.97 9.23 19.80
N SER A 288 6.22 9.16 20.29
CA SER A 288 6.53 8.70 21.64
C SER A 288 5.72 9.42 22.72
N GLN A 289 5.85 10.73 22.79
CA GLN A 289 5.17 11.55 23.80
C GLN A 289 3.64 11.44 23.70
N LYS A 290 3.10 11.54 22.50
CA LYS A 290 1.64 11.46 22.30
C LYS A 290 1.10 10.08 22.67
N ALA A 291 1.81 9.03 22.30
CA ALA A 291 1.44 7.66 22.64
C ALA A 291 1.45 7.43 24.15
N MET A 292 2.47 7.93 24.87
CA MET A 292 2.56 7.84 26.32
C MET A 292 1.41 8.59 27.00
N GLN A 293 1.12 9.84 26.59
CA GLN A 293 0.01 10.61 27.13
C GLN A 293 -1.36 9.92 26.92
N MET A 294 -1.55 9.34 25.74
CA MET A 294 -2.78 8.58 25.45
C MET A 294 -2.87 7.30 26.29
N ALA A 295 -1.74 6.60 26.49
CA ALA A 295 -1.70 5.41 27.33
C ALA A 295 -2.02 5.75 28.79
N GLU A 296 -1.42 6.79 29.33
CA GLU A 296 -1.68 7.27 30.69
C GLU A 296 -3.15 7.65 30.89
N SER A 297 -3.69 8.48 29.98
CA SER A 297 -5.08 8.88 30.03
C SER A 297 -6.03 7.67 29.97
N LEU A 298 -5.76 6.74 29.06
CA LEU A 298 -6.57 5.53 28.91
C LEU A 298 -6.47 4.62 30.15
N TYR A 299 -5.28 4.50 30.75
CA TYR A 299 -5.07 3.72 31.95
C TYR A 299 -5.95 4.20 33.09
N PHE A 300 -5.95 5.49 33.37
CA PHE A 300 -6.75 6.07 34.48
C PHE A 300 -8.25 6.15 34.17
N LEU A 301 -8.64 6.35 32.89
CA LEU A 301 -10.05 6.40 32.52
C LEU A 301 -10.71 5.02 32.47
N SER A 302 -9.98 3.97 32.08
CA SER A 302 -10.53 2.62 31.99
C SER A 302 -10.73 1.91 33.33
N ARG A 303 -9.97 2.32 34.37
CA ARG A 303 -10.03 1.75 35.72
C ARG A 303 -10.97 2.56 36.60
N LYS A 304 -12.27 2.45 36.34
CA LYS A 304 -13.33 3.18 37.05
C LYS A 304 -13.37 2.87 38.55
N ASP A 305 -12.96 1.69 38.95
CA ASP A 305 -12.83 1.26 40.35
C ASP A 305 -11.75 2.03 41.10
N VAL A 306 -10.68 2.42 40.43
CA VAL A 306 -9.60 3.27 40.99
C VAL A 306 -10.04 4.72 41.13
N ASN A 307 -10.85 5.24 40.20
CA ASN A 307 -11.32 6.61 40.15
C ASN A 307 -10.23 7.67 40.41
N TYR A 308 -9.06 7.51 39.77
CA TYR A 308 -7.86 8.32 40.00
C TYR A 308 -8.14 9.83 39.93
N ASN A 309 -8.78 10.30 38.85
CA ASN A 309 -9.07 11.72 38.67
C ASN A 309 -9.98 12.28 39.77
N GLY A 310 -11.00 11.53 40.16
CA GLY A 310 -11.88 11.94 41.26
C GLY A 310 -11.15 12.00 42.60
N LYS A 311 -10.23 11.07 42.86
CA LYS A 311 -9.39 11.08 44.06
C LYS A 311 -8.41 12.24 44.08
N VAL A 312 -7.79 12.59 42.96
CA VAL A 312 -6.92 13.76 42.83
C VAL A 312 -7.71 15.06 43.11
N GLN A 313 -8.92 15.18 42.57
CA GLN A 313 -9.79 16.33 42.87
C GLN A 313 -10.14 16.40 44.36
N GLN A 314 -10.59 15.29 44.96
CA GLN A 314 -10.89 15.23 46.39
C GLN A 314 -9.66 15.58 47.26
N LEU A 315 -8.47 15.14 46.86
CA LEU A 315 -7.21 15.46 47.53
C LEU A 315 -6.93 16.97 47.49
N GLN A 316 -7.17 17.63 46.36
CA GLN A 316 -7.04 19.09 46.22
C GLN A 316 -8.05 19.84 47.11
N GLU A 317 -9.31 19.38 47.14
CA GLU A 317 -10.38 19.96 47.96
C GLU A 317 -10.05 19.78 49.46
N SER A 318 -9.62 18.58 49.88
CA SER A 318 -9.23 18.31 51.26
C SER A 318 -8.02 19.15 51.72
N ASN A 319 -6.99 19.29 50.87
CA ASN A 319 -5.85 20.16 51.16
C ASN A 319 -6.28 21.62 51.37
N LYS A 320 -7.13 22.16 50.48
CA LYS A 320 -7.65 23.52 50.64
C LYS A 320 -8.49 23.70 51.93
N LYS A 321 -9.28 22.69 52.29
CA LYS A 321 -10.09 22.69 53.48
C LYS A 321 -9.21 22.64 54.74
N LEU A 322 -8.19 21.81 54.72
CA LEU A 322 -7.22 21.72 55.81
C LEU A 322 -6.48 23.04 56.00
N GLU A 323 -6.02 23.68 54.91
CA GLU A 323 -5.38 25.01 54.98
C GLU A 323 -6.29 26.06 55.63
N ASN A 324 -7.57 26.13 55.22
CA ASN A 324 -8.55 27.06 55.78
C ASN A 324 -8.82 26.76 57.27
N LEU A 325 -9.01 25.50 57.64
CA LEU A 325 -9.20 25.09 59.04
C LEU A 325 -8.02 25.46 59.91
N THR A 326 -6.81 25.16 59.44
CA THR A 326 -5.58 25.48 60.17
C THR A 326 -5.37 26.97 60.31
N THR A 327 -5.62 27.74 59.25
CA THR A 327 -5.55 29.21 59.31
C THR A 327 -6.56 29.77 60.30
N THR A 328 -7.82 29.31 60.26
CA THR A 328 -8.87 29.74 61.21
C THR A 328 -8.55 29.36 62.64
N PHE A 329 -8.02 28.15 62.87
CA PHE A 329 -7.59 27.66 64.16
C PHE A 329 -6.46 28.54 64.73
N ASN A 330 -5.42 28.82 63.98
CA ASN A 330 -4.28 29.62 64.39
C ASN A 330 -4.71 31.07 64.67
N ASN A 331 -5.57 31.66 63.83
CA ASN A 331 -6.07 33.03 64.06
C ASN A 331 -6.91 33.14 65.33
N LYS A 332 -7.62 32.06 65.71
CA LYS A 332 -8.55 32.11 66.87
C LYS A 332 -7.91 31.65 68.15
N PHE A 333 -7.01 30.70 68.14
CA PHE A 333 -6.47 30.03 69.29
C PHE A 333 -4.92 30.01 69.36
N GLY A 334 -4.21 30.41 68.27
CA GLY A 334 -2.75 30.22 68.16
C GLY A 334 -1.91 31.01 69.16
N GLU A 335 -2.44 32.09 69.73
CA GLU A 335 -1.77 32.96 70.71
C GLU A 335 -2.37 32.85 72.13
N LYS A 336 -3.36 31.93 72.37
CA LYS A 336 -4.03 31.76 73.66
C LYS A 336 -3.61 30.48 74.32
N GLU A 337 -3.36 30.54 75.63
CA GLU A 337 -3.19 29.34 76.43
C GLU A 337 -4.53 28.66 76.72
N GLU A 338 -4.60 27.33 76.83
CA GLU A 338 -5.87 26.59 77.02
C GLU A 338 -6.60 27.02 78.30
N GLU A 339 -5.84 27.47 79.30
CA GLU A 339 -6.36 27.96 80.59
C GLU A 339 -7.11 29.29 80.47
N GLU A 340 -6.82 30.09 79.47
CA GLU A 340 -7.44 31.39 79.17
C GLU A 340 -8.76 31.26 78.38
N LEU A 341 -9.09 30.07 77.89
CA LEU A 341 -10.27 29.84 77.09
C LEU A 341 -11.50 29.54 77.94
N SER A 342 -12.62 30.13 77.59
CA SER A 342 -13.93 29.76 78.14
C SER A 342 -14.33 28.32 77.75
N ASP A 343 -15.25 27.69 78.47
CA ASP A 343 -15.72 26.34 78.21
C ASP A 343 -16.31 26.19 76.76
N SER A 344 -16.92 27.23 76.26
CA SER A 344 -17.43 27.29 74.86
C SER A 344 -16.30 27.30 73.85
N GLU A 345 -15.23 28.08 74.09
CA GLU A 345 -14.05 28.16 73.23
C GLU A 345 -13.27 26.86 73.27
N LYS A 346 -13.13 26.20 74.45
CA LYS A 346 -12.52 24.86 74.56
C LYS A 346 -13.29 23.81 73.77
N SER A 347 -14.60 23.84 73.76
CA SER A 347 -15.43 22.92 72.98
C SER A 347 -15.28 23.16 71.50
N GLU A 348 -15.22 24.41 71.07
CA GLU A 348 -15.01 24.79 69.65
C GLU A 348 -13.60 24.39 69.17
N MET A 349 -12.57 24.67 69.99
CA MET A 349 -11.19 24.26 69.70
C MET A 349 -11.07 22.75 69.50
N LYS A 350 -11.66 21.97 70.41
CA LYS A 350 -11.69 20.49 70.25
C LYS A 350 -12.42 20.03 69.03
N SER A 351 -13.52 20.68 68.65
CA SER A 351 -14.26 20.40 67.40
C SER A 351 -13.44 20.70 66.16
N MET A 352 -12.71 21.84 66.14
CA MET A 352 -11.85 22.20 65.00
C MET A 352 -10.64 21.26 64.90
N LEU A 353 -9.98 20.92 66.03
CA LEU A 353 -8.88 19.91 66.04
C LEU A 353 -9.36 18.58 65.46
N LYS A 354 -10.53 18.10 65.81
CA LYS A 354 -11.11 16.88 65.27
C LYS A 354 -11.39 17.01 63.76
N GLN A 355 -11.84 18.16 63.28
CA GLN A 355 -12.00 18.37 61.83
C GLN A 355 -10.66 18.37 61.08
N ILE A 356 -9.63 19.01 61.67
CA ILE A 356 -8.25 19.00 61.14
C ILE A 356 -7.73 17.56 61.04
N GLU A 357 -7.86 16.75 62.10
CA GLU A 357 -7.46 15.36 62.14
C GLU A 357 -8.16 14.52 61.08
N VAL A 358 -9.49 14.69 60.88
CA VAL A 358 -10.27 13.99 59.85
C VAL A 358 -9.77 14.34 58.46
N GLU A 359 -9.47 15.63 58.19
CA GLU A 359 -8.96 16.04 56.88
C GLU A 359 -7.54 15.51 56.65
N GLN A 360 -6.68 15.50 57.68
CA GLN A 360 -5.32 14.90 57.61
C GLN A 360 -5.36 13.40 57.27
N GLU A 361 -6.22 12.64 57.94
CA GLU A 361 -6.40 11.23 57.63
C GLU A 361 -7.01 11.01 56.21
N THR A 362 -7.92 11.88 55.78
CA THR A 362 -8.48 11.83 54.42
C THR A 362 -7.39 12.08 53.39
N ILE A 363 -6.55 13.10 53.57
CA ILE A 363 -5.42 13.45 52.72
C ILE A 363 -4.44 12.25 52.64
N LYS A 364 -4.06 11.70 53.79
CA LYS A 364 -3.15 10.57 53.88
C LYS A 364 -3.67 9.35 53.09
N ARG A 365 -4.96 8.99 53.25
CA ARG A 365 -5.60 7.90 52.55
C ARG A 365 -5.65 8.17 51.04
N LEU A 366 -6.10 9.34 50.58
CA LEU A 366 -6.19 9.71 49.17
C LEU A 366 -4.79 9.76 48.51
N THR A 367 -3.79 10.26 49.22
CA THR A 367 -2.39 10.24 48.76
C THR A 367 -1.90 8.82 48.53
N ALA A 368 -2.13 7.90 49.48
CA ALA A 368 -1.75 6.52 49.32
C ALA A 368 -2.45 5.81 48.17
N GLU A 369 -3.76 6.08 47.96
CA GLU A 369 -4.54 5.49 46.88
C GLU A 369 -4.14 6.05 45.50
N THR A 370 -3.83 7.34 45.38
CA THR A 370 -3.35 7.94 44.12
C THR A 370 -1.93 7.46 43.79
N GLN A 371 -1.07 7.34 44.80
CA GLN A 371 0.28 6.81 44.65
C GLN A 371 0.26 5.34 44.16
N ALA A 372 -0.58 4.50 44.73
CA ALA A 372 -0.73 3.10 44.29
C ALA A 372 -1.17 2.98 42.86
N ALA A 373 -2.06 3.90 42.40
CA ALA A 373 -2.49 3.92 40.97
C ALA A 373 -1.33 4.32 40.05
N LEU A 374 -0.49 5.29 40.44
CA LEU A 374 0.68 5.70 39.68
C LEU A 374 1.72 4.56 39.59
N GLU A 375 1.97 3.88 40.71
CA GLU A 375 2.87 2.72 40.76
C GLU A 375 2.38 1.60 39.83
N GLY A 376 1.07 1.33 39.76
CA GLY A 376 0.49 0.37 38.86
C GLY A 376 0.72 0.72 37.38
N PHE A 377 0.64 1.99 37.02
CA PHE A 377 0.99 2.45 35.66
C PHE A 377 2.49 2.29 35.38
N GLN A 378 3.34 2.66 36.33
CA GLN A 378 4.78 2.50 36.21
C GLN A 378 5.21 1.02 36.04
N GLN A 379 4.58 0.10 36.77
CA GLN A 379 4.79 -1.34 36.56
C GLN A 379 4.42 -1.80 35.16
N LEU A 380 3.34 -1.27 34.58
CA LEU A 380 2.95 -1.56 33.21
C LEU A 380 3.98 -1.04 32.21
N ILE A 381 4.54 0.14 32.44
CA ILE A 381 5.64 0.71 31.65
C ILE A 381 6.86 -0.22 31.69
N GLU A 382 7.32 -0.62 32.89
CA GLU A 382 8.50 -1.49 33.06
C GLU A 382 8.28 -2.88 32.43
N SER A 383 7.10 -3.46 32.58
CA SER A 383 6.75 -4.71 31.93
C SER A 383 6.79 -4.61 30.40
N THR A 384 6.38 -3.45 29.85
CA THR A 384 6.42 -3.18 28.42
C THR A 384 7.87 -3.06 27.92
N LYS A 385 8.73 -2.31 28.61
CA LYS A 385 10.17 -2.22 28.28
C LYS A 385 10.80 -3.61 28.25
N LYS A 386 10.59 -4.41 29.31
CA LYS A 386 11.09 -5.80 29.38
C LYS A 386 10.60 -6.65 28.20
N ARG A 387 9.33 -6.58 27.85
CA ARG A 387 8.74 -7.31 26.70
C ARG A 387 9.31 -6.87 25.35
N LEU A 388 9.70 -5.60 25.21
CA LEU A 388 10.33 -5.04 24.01
C LEU A 388 11.85 -5.23 23.97
N GLY A 389 12.47 -5.68 25.07
CA GLY A 389 13.93 -5.81 25.18
C GLY A 389 14.66 -4.48 25.29
N ILE A 390 13.98 -3.45 25.85
CA ILE A 390 14.53 -2.10 26.06
C ILE A 390 15.01 -2.02 27.51
N GLN A 391 16.27 -1.60 27.69
CA GLN A 391 16.87 -1.34 29.03
C GLN A 391 16.51 0.03 29.55
#